data_2b2a79730743e1fe2d45fcbc12086840
#
_entry.id   2b2a79730743e1fe2d45fcbc12086840
#
_cell.length_a   1.000
_cell.length_b   1.000
_cell.length_c   1.000
_cell.angle_alpha   90.00
_cell.angle_beta   90.00
_cell.angle_gamma   90.00
#
_symmetry.space_group_name_H-M   'P 1'
#
loop_
_entity.id
_entity.type
_entity.pdbx_description
1 polymer ?
#
loop_
_entity_poly.entity_id
_entity_poly.type
_entity_poly.pdbx_seq_one_letter_code
_entity_poly.pdbx_strand_id
1 'polypeptide(L)'
;NNKFYSDAKNWETKGIITNIPQLRPYPVKVIKSILNTVIENGEEKDSKLAQFYLDKYFSKSFNFSVEIGDNAKISNDETKNMFFIHPEIFGSVGLVQFLDFNYKLGILAQNKSVKEREILPEYIYSAKNIYNDPVTIGPMEANLDMLTNLSIGNEKMYGLFGIYKVGYGPFIGDSVMLNGSQFHSG
;
A
#
# COMPACT_ATOMS: atom_id res chain seq x y z
N ASN A 1 -3.13 0.81 -0.70
CA ASN A 1 -4.01 0.99 -1.87
C ASN A 1 -4.90 2.21 -1.62
N ASN A 2 -4.61 3.33 -2.28
CA ASN A 2 -5.33 4.60 -2.10
C ASN A 2 -6.84 4.45 -2.42
N LYS A 3 -7.19 3.51 -3.30
CA LYS A 3 -8.58 3.28 -3.68
C LYS A 3 -9.47 2.83 -2.51
N PHE A 4 -8.99 1.91 -1.66
CA PHE A 4 -9.76 1.49 -0.48
C PHE A 4 -10.07 2.68 0.45
N TYR A 5 -9.10 3.56 0.70
CA TYR A 5 -9.33 4.73 1.57
C TYR A 5 -10.32 5.73 0.96
N SER A 6 -10.30 5.87 -0.37
CA SER A 6 -11.29 6.69 -1.08
C SER A 6 -12.70 6.10 -0.96
N ASP A 7 -12.82 4.80 -1.13
CA ASP A 7 -14.12 4.10 -1.00
C ASP A 7 -14.62 4.17 0.46
N ALA A 8 -13.74 3.97 1.45
CA ALA A 8 -14.09 4.12 2.86
C ALA A 8 -14.59 5.52 3.20
N LYS A 9 -13.94 6.56 2.65
CA LYS A 9 -14.40 7.95 2.84
C LYS A 9 -15.76 8.19 2.18
N ASN A 10 -16.01 7.61 1.01
CA ASN A 10 -17.31 7.67 0.35
C ASN A 10 -18.39 6.98 1.18
N TRP A 11 -18.13 5.80 1.76
CA TRP A 11 -19.07 5.11 2.65
C TRP A 11 -19.35 5.89 3.93
N GLU A 12 -18.34 6.59 4.48
CA GLU A 12 -18.54 7.51 5.60
C GLU A 12 -19.44 8.70 5.20
N THR A 13 -19.22 9.28 4.02
CA THR A 13 -20.04 10.38 3.51
C THR A 13 -21.48 9.96 3.27
N LYS A 14 -21.70 8.72 2.85
CA LYS A 14 -23.04 8.12 2.70
C LYS A 14 -23.69 7.75 4.05
N GLY A 15 -22.98 7.83 5.16
CA GLY A 15 -23.46 7.44 6.48
C GLY A 15 -23.54 5.93 6.72
N ILE A 16 -22.96 5.10 5.83
CA ILE A 16 -22.93 3.63 5.98
C ILE A 16 -22.01 3.24 7.15
N ILE A 17 -20.89 3.93 7.27
CA ILE A 17 -19.93 3.79 8.37
C ILE A 17 -19.73 5.13 9.03
N THR A 18 -19.27 5.12 10.29
CA THR A 18 -19.01 6.33 11.06
C THR A 18 -17.63 6.27 11.70
N ASN A 19 -17.04 7.44 11.93
CA ASN A 19 -15.82 7.58 12.72
C ASN A 19 -14.62 6.76 12.19
N ILE A 20 -14.36 6.80 10.89
CA ILE A 20 -13.15 6.16 10.36
C ILE A 20 -11.89 6.83 10.94
N PRO A 21 -10.87 6.04 11.29
CA PRO A 21 -9.64 6.58 11.85
C PRO A 21 -8.94 7.55 10.90
N GLN A 22 -8.31 8.58 11.44
CA GLN A 22 -7.56 9.58 10.66
C GLN A 22 -6.12 9.14 10.37
N LEU A 23 -5.57 8.24 11.20
CA LEU A 23 -4.21 7.72 11.02
C LEU A 23 -4.22 6.53 10.07
N ARG A 24 -3.39 6.57 9.06
CA ARG A 24 -3.18 5.52 8.06
C ARG A 24 -1.73 5.03 8.04
N PRO A 25 -1.45 3.78 7.70
CA PRO A 25 -2.38 2.73 7.25
C PRO A 25 -3.25 2.17 8.37
N TYR A 26 -4.47 1.73 8.03
CA TYR A 26 -5.33 1.06 9.01
C TYR A 26 -4.83 -0.34 9.32
N PRO A 27 -4.90 -0.79 10.59
CA PRO A 27 -4.75 -2.20 10.93
C PRO A 27 -5.77 -3.07 10.18
N VAL A 28 -5.40 -4.33 9.92
CA VAL A 28 -6.28 -5.26 9.19
C VAL A 28 -7.63 -5.44 9.87
N LYS A 29 -7.65 -5.44 11.20
CA LYS A 29 -8.91 -5.53 11.97
C LYS A 29 -9.83 -4.36 11.69
N VAL A 30 -9.29 -3.15 11.66
CA VAL A 30 -10.04 -1.93 11.33
C VAL A 30 -10.59 -2.02 9.91
N ILE A 31 -9.78 -2.46 8.95
CA ILE A 31 -10.24 -2.64 7.57
C ILE A 31 -11.36 -3.67 7.50
N LYS A 32 -11.20 -4.83 8.14
CA LYS A 32 -12.23 -5.87 8.16
C LYS A 32 -13.51 -5.41 8.84
N SER A 33 -13.41 -4.68 9.95
CA SER A 33 -14.57 -4.10 10.63
C SER A 33 -15.34 -3.13 9.72
N ILE A 34 -14.63 -2.21 9.05
CA ILE A 34 -15.21 -1.31 8.06
C ILE A 34 -15.94 -2.10 6.95
N LEU A 35 -15.27 -3.08 6.36
CA LEU A 35 -15.83 -3.87 5.27
C LEU A 35 -17.07 -4.66 5.69
N ASN A 36 -17.03 -5.29 6.87
CA ASN A 36 -18.18 -6.02 7.40
C ASN A 36 -19.37 -5.09 7.65
N THR A 37 -19.12 -3.91 8.24
CA THR A 37 -20.17 -2.90 8.44
C THR A 37 -20.81 -2.46 7.11
N VAL A 38 -19.99 -2.28 6.07
CA VAL A 38 -20.52 -1.93 4.73
C VAL A 38 -21.30 -3.08 4.10
N ILE A 39 -20.89 -4.32 4.31
CA ILE A 39 -21.64 -5.50 3.82
C ILE A 39 -23.02 -5.58 4.48
N GLU A 40 -23.08 -5.28 5.78
CA GLU A 40 -24.32 -5.38 6.57
C GLU A 40 -25.29 -4.22 6.31
N ASN A 41 -24.79 -3.00 6.14
CA ASN A 41 -25.59 -1.77 6.14
C ASN A 41 -25.60 -1.02 4.79
N GLY A 42 -24.73 -1.41 3.85
CA GLY A 42 -24.59 -0.75 2.57
C GLY A 42 -25.63 -1.18 1.54
N GLU A 43 -25.77 -0.39 0.50
CA GLU A 43 -26.52 -0.80 -0.68
C GLU A 43 -25.83 -1.98 -1.41
N GLU A 44 -26.56 -2.69 -2.25
CA GLU A 44 -26.04 -3.88 -2.96
C GLU A 44 -24.70 -3.63 -3.66
N LYS A 45 -24.52 -2.47 -4.29
CA LYS A 45 -23.27 -2.07 -4.96
C LYS A 45 -22.12 -1.92 -3.97
N ASP A 46 -22.36 -1.27 -2.84
CA ASP A 46 -21.35 -1.02 -1.80
C ASP A 46 -20.99 -2.34 -1.11
N SER A 47 -21.96 -3.17 -0.78
CA SER A 47 -21.77 -4.51 -0.19
C SER A 47 -20.97 -5.42 -1.10
N LYS A 48 -21.23 -5.45 -2.40
CA LYS A 48 -20.45 -6.21 -3.39
C LYS A 48 -18.99 -5.71 -3.48
N LEU A 49 -18.79 -4.41 -3.43
CA LEU A 49 -17.45 -3.83 -3.44
C LEU A 49 -16.68 -4.19 -2.17
N ALA A 50 -17.32 -4.09 -1.00
CA ALA A 50 -16.73 -4.47 0.26
C ALA A 50 -16.38 -5.97 0.31
N GLN A 51 -17.28 -6.84 -0.18
CA GLN A 51 -17.01 -8.27 -0.30
C GLN A 51 -15.83 -8.56 -1.23
N PHE A 52 -15.75 -7.88 -2.37
CA PHE A 52 -14.60 -7.99 -3.26
C PHE A 52 -13.27 -7.66 -2.57
N TYR A 53 -13.23 -6.62 -1.72
CA TYR A 53 -12.04 -6.30 -0.94
C TYR A 53 -11.68 -7.41 0.04
N LEU A 54 -12.66 -7.98 0.76
CA LEU A 54 -12.43 -9.09 1.69
C LEU A 54 -11.84 -10.29 0.96
N ASP A 55 -12.47 -10.70 -0.14
CA ASP A 55 -12.08 -11.89 -0.89
C ASP A 55 -10.68 -11.73 -1.53
N LYS A 56 -10.41 -10.56 -2.08
CA LYS A 56 -9.16 -10.30 -2.79
C LYS A 56 -7.95 -10.15 -1.87
N TYR A 57 -8.10 -9.48 -0.74
CA TYR A 57 -6.96 -9.07 0.09
C TYR A 57 -6.88 -9.75 1.45
N PHE A 58 -7.97 -10.36 1.92
CA PHE A 58 -8.03 -10.87 3.29
C PHE A 58 -8.52 -12.32 3.40
N SER A 59 -8.80 -12.98 2.28
CA SER A 59 -9.14 -14.42 2.26
C SER A 59 -7.95 -15.31 2.58
N LYS A 60 -6.73 -14.81 2.31
CA LYS A 60 -5.47 -15.53 2.55
C LYS A 60 -4.50 -14.66 3.34
N SER A 61 -3.74 -15.28 4.23
CA SER A 61 -2.66 -14.59 4.96
C SER A 61 -1.46 -14.26 4.07
N PHE A 62 -1.36 -14.91 2.91
CA PHE A 62 -0.27 -14.78 1.96
C PHE A 62 -0.83 -14.58 0.56
N ASN A 63 -0.33 -13.58 -0.14
CA ASN A 63 -0.63 -13.28 -1.52
C ASN A 63 0.68 -13.09 -2.29
N PHE A 64 0.64 -13.40 -3.57
CA PHE A 64 1.76 -13.21 -4.48
C PHE A 64 1.28 -12.43 -5.70
N SER A 65 2.08 -11.48 -6.16
CA SER A 65 1.85 -10.79 -7.43
C SER A 65 3.17 -10.59 -8.18
N VAL A 66 3.08 -10.51 -9.49
CA VAL A 66 4.17 -10.11 -10.36
C VAL A 66 3.66 -9.00 -11.26
N GLU A 67 4.33 -7.89 -11.25
CA GLU A 67 4.09 -6.80 -12.17
C GLU A 67 5.23 -6.72 -13.18
N ILE A 68 4.88 -6.55 -14.43
CA ILE A 68 5.83 -6.35 -15.53
C ILE A 68 5.37 -5.08 -16.24
N GLY A 69 6.27 -4.15 -16.43
CA GLY A 69 5.94 -2.89 -17.07
C GLY A 69 7.08 -2.36 -17.93
N ASP A 70 6.69 -1.55 -18.89
CA ASP A 70 7.58 -0.75 -19.71
C ASP A 70 7.07 0.70 -19.68
N ASN A 71 7.87 1.60 -19.16
CA ASN A 71 7.57 3.01 -19.07
C ASN A 71 8.55 3.81 -19.93
N ALA A 72 8.04 4.73 -20.71
CA ALA A 72 8.83 5.64 -21.51
C ALA A 72 8.62 7.10 -21.06
N LYS A 73 9.72 7.81 -20.85
CA LYS A 73 9.71 9.28 -20.69
C LYS A 73 10.32 9.88 -21.95
N ILE A 74 9.51 10.64 -22.68
CA ILE A 74 9.93 11.34 -23.88
C ILE A 74 10.13 12.80 -23.50
N SER A 75 11.36 13.29 -23.68
CA SER A 75 11.69 14.72 -23.57
C SER A 75 12.24 15.20 -24.90
N ASN A 76 12.35 16.51 -25.09
CA ASN A 76 12.71 17.10 -26.40
C ASN A 76 14.03 16.58 -27.00
N ASP A 77 14.94 16.04 -26.17
CA ASP A 77 16.27 15.61 -26.62
C ASP A 77 16.57 14.13 -26.35
N GLU A 78 15.77 13.44 -25.51
CA GLU A 78 16.05 12.07 -25.14
C GLU A 78 14.75 11.27 -24.90
N THR A 79 14.75 10.02 -25.38
CA THR A 79 13.74 9.02 -25.01
C THR A 79 14.36 8.07 -24.01
N LYS A 80 13.83 7.99 -22.81
CA LYS A 80 14.27 7.06 -21.76
C LYS A 80 13.21 5.99 -21.59
N ASN A 81 13.57 4.74 -21.82
CA ASN A 81 12.71 3.59 -21.63
C ASN A 81 13.17 2.82 -20.38
N MET A 82 12.24 2.45 -19.55
CA MET A 82 12.47 1.62 -18.39
C MET A 82 11.58 0.39 -18.45
N PHE A 83 12.22 -0.76 -18.64
CA PHE A 83 11.59 -2.06 -18.43
C PHE A 83 11.81 -2.48 -16.97
N PHE A 84 10.77 -2.97 -16.32
CA PHE A 84 10.86 -3.49 -14.98
C PHE A 84 10.03 -4.74 -14.77
N ILE A 85 10.47 -5.55 -13.83
CA ILE A 85 9.72 -6.66 -13.26
C ILE A 85 9.72 -6.54 -11.75
N HIS A 86 8.54 -6.68 -11.13
CA HIS A 86 8.33 -6.49 -9.71
C HIS A 86 7.53 -7.66 -9.12
N PRO A 87 8.18 -8.80 -8.82
CA PRO A 87 7.56 -9.83 -7.99
C PRO A 87 7.45 -9.35 -6.55
N GLU A 88 6.29 -9.57 -5.94
CA GLU A 88 6.04 -9.22 -4.55
C GLU A 88 5.21 -10.26 -3.82
N ILE A 89 5.47 -10.39 -2.54
CA ILE A 89 4.64 -11.13 -1.60
C ILE A 89 4.08 -10.14 -0.58
N PHE A 90 2.82 -10.28 -0.26
CA PHE A 90 2.16 -9.42 0.70
C PHE A 90 1.06 -10.14 1.46
N GLY A 91 0.77 -9.65 2.63
CA GLY A 91 -0.28 -10.22 3.45
C GLY A 91 -0.35 -9.63 4.83
N SER A 92 -1.15 -10.28 5.65
CA SER A 92 -1.33 -9.93 7.04
C SER A 92 -1.52 -11.17 7.90
N VAL A 93 -0.96 -11.15 9.09
CA VAL A 93 -1.09 -12.21 10.08
C VAL A 93 -1.55 -11.59 11.40
N GLY A 94 -2.70 -12.01 11.88
CA GLY A 94 -3.12 -11.72 13.25
C GLY A 94 -2.34 -12.63 14.19
N LEU A 95 -1.45 -12.07 14.99
CA LEU A 95 -0.64 -12.83 15.93
C LEU A 95 -1.43 -13.15 17.20
N VAL A 96 -2.12 -12.15 17.73
CA VAL A 96 -3.05 -12.27 18.87
C VAL A 96 -4.19 -11.24 18.70
N GLN A 97 -5.16 -11.27 19.60
CA GLN A 97 -6.37 -10.44 19.49
C GLN A 97 -6.10 -8.92 19.31
N PHE A 98 -4.98 -8.43 19.82
CA PHE A 98 -4.62 -7.01 19.79
C PHE A 98 -3.37 -6.71 18.95
N LEU A 99 -2.82 -7.70 18.23
CA LEU A 99 -1.57 -7.58 17.51
C LEU A 99 -1.69 -8.15 16.09
N ASP A 100 -1.48 -7.32 15.09
CA ASP A 100 -1.46 -7.72 13.68
C ASP A 100 -0.12 -7.34 13.05
N PHE A 101 0.41 -8.22 12.22
CA PHE A 101 1.59 -7.98 11.40
C PHE A 101 1.19 -7.92 9.93
N ASN A 102 1.54 -6.83 9.27
CA ASN A 102 1.33 -6.65 7.84
C ASN A 102 2.68 -6.57 7.15
N TYR A 103 2.79 -7.20 6.00
CA TYR A 103 4.01 -7.23 5.23
C TYR A 103 3.75 -7.11 3.73
N LYS A 104 4.66 -6.45 3.07
CA LYS A 104 4.82 -6.39 1.62
C LYS A 104 6.32 -6.45 1.36
N LEU A 105 6.77 -7.48 0.69
CA LEU A 105 8.17 -7.69 0.33
C LEU A 105 8.24 -7.96 -1.16
N GLY A 106 9.02 -7.17 -1.87
CA GLY A 106 9.20 -7.30 -3.31
C GLY A 106 10.64 -7.05 -3.71
N ILE A 107 10.94 -7.40 -4.94
CA ILE A 107 12.20 -7.09 -5.60
C ILE A 107 11.86 -6.37 -6.90
N LEU A 108 12.23 -5.11 -6.99
CA LEU A 108 12.13 -4.38 -8.24
C LEU A 108 13.41 -4.58 -9.05
N ALA A 109 13.32 -5.32 -10.13
CA ALA A 109 14.41 -5.46 -11.10
C ALA A 109 14.11 -4.57 -12.32
N GLN A 110 15.06 -3.73 -12.71
CA GLN A 110 14.95 -2.80 -13.83
C GLN A 110 16.21 -2.77 -14.69
N ASN A 111 16.10 -2.33 -15.92
CA ASN A 111 17.27 -2.19 -16.79
C ASN A 111 18.14 -1.00 -16.31
N LYS A 112 19.47 -1.14 -16.47
CA LYS A 112 20.44 -0.13 -16.02
C LYS A 112 20.41 1.18 -16.79
N SER A 113 19.78 1.21 -17.96
CA SER A 113 19.76 2.39 -18.83
C SER A 113 19.00 3.56 -18.21
N VAL A 114 18.24 3.35 -17.15
CA VAL A 114 17.43 4.38 -16.51
C VAL A 114 17.88 4.59 -15.07
N LYS A 115 18.72 5.59 -14.86
CA LYS A 115 19.13 6.03 -13.51
C LYS A 115 18.04 6.84 -12.80
N GLU A 116 17.02 7.29 -13.51
CA GLU A 116 15.99 8.18 -12.99
C GLU A 116 14.77 7.40 -12.52
N ARG A 117 14.61 7.33 -11.22
CA ARG A 117 13.48 6.70 -10.53
C ARG A 117 12.13 7.42 -10.75
N GLU A 118 12.16 8.55 -11.42
CA GLU A 118 10.97 9.34 -11.78
C GLU A 118 10.04 8.65 -12.78
N ILE A 119 10.53 7.61 -13.48
CA ILE A 119 9.75 6.83 -14.45
C ILE A 119 8.99 5.68 -13.78
N LEU A 120 9.37 5.29 -12.56
CA LEU A 120 8.66 4.27 -11.81
C LEU A 120 7.26 4.74 -11.44
N PRO A 121 6.24 3.88 -11.57
CA PRO A 121 4.92 4.18 -11.05
C PRO A 121 4.99 4.54 -9.56
N GLU A 122 4.22 5.55 -9.14
CA GLU A 122 4.21 6.03 -7.76
C GLU A 122 3.84 4.97 -6.72
N TYR A 123 3.11 3.93 -7.13
CA TYR A 123 2.71 2.84 -6.25
C TYR A 123 3.80 1.80 -6.02
N ILE A 124 4.84 1.76 -6.86
CA ILE A 124 6.04 0.97 -6.61
C ILE A 124 6.93 1.74 -5.66
N TYR A 125 6.87 1.36 -4.43
CA TYR A 125 7.69 1.95 -3.37
C TYR A 125 9.02 1.23 -3.31
N SER A 126 9.81 1.30 -4.36
CA SER A 126 11.18 0.87 -4.21
C SER A 126 11.81 1.72 -3.12
N ALA A 127 12.55 1.09 -2.28
CA ALA A 127 13.27 1.74 -1.19
C ALA A 127 14.32 2.70 -1.75
N LYS A 128 13.81 3.79 -2.27
CA LYS A 128 14.54 4.79 -3.02
C LYS A 128 15.74 5.32 -2.24
N ASN A 129 15.71 5.21 -0.93
CA ASN A 129 16.65 5.94 -0.11
C ASN A 129 17.02 5.28 1.22
N ILE A 130 16.43 4.15 1.60
CA ILE A 130 16.57 3.72 3.00
C ILE A 130 17.37 2.42 3.14
N TYR A 131 17.31 1.52 2.16
CA TYR A 131 17.71 0.17 2.47
C TYR A 131 18.95 -0.35 1.78
N ASN A 132 19.21 0.01 0.54
CA ASN A 132 20.35 -0.57 -0.15
C ASN A 132 20.72 0.19 -1.42
N ASP A 133 21.99 0.21 -1.71
CA ASP A 133 22.43 0.38 -3.08
C ASP A 133 21.87 -0.77 -3.94
N PRO A 134 21.43 -0.49 -5.16
CA PRO A 134 20.90 -1.51 -6.03
C PRO A 134 21.94 -2.61 -6.29
N VAL A 135 21.49 -3.85 -6.20
CA VAL A 135 22.33 -4.99 -6.58
C VAL A 135 22.30 -5.13 -8.10
N THR A 136 23.47 -5.08 -8.70
CA THR A 136 23.61 -5.25 -10.15
C THR A 136 23.68 -6.72 -10.53
N ILE A 137 22.76 -7.17 -11.36
CA ILE A 137 22.70 -8.53 -11.89
C ILE A 137 22.70 -8.46 -13.42
N GLY A 138 23.87 -8.65 -14.03
CA GLY A 138 24.01 -8.51 -15.48
C GLY A 138 23.61 -7.13 -15.99
N PRO A 139 22.66 -7.01 -16.92
CA PRO A 139 22.17 -5.72 -17.44
C PRO A 139 21.10 -5.07 -16.55
N MET A 140 20.76 -5.67 -15.45
CA MET A 140 19.67 -5.22 -14.58
C MET A 140 20.17 -4.73 -13.22
N GLU A 141 19.44 -3.80 -12.63
CA GLU A 141 19.55 -3.38 -11.24
C GLU A 141 18.36 -3.91 -10.46
N ALA A 142 18.63 -4.54 -9.33
CA ALA A 142 17.61 -5.06 -8.42
C ALA A 142 17.59 -4.24 -7.11
N ASN A 143 16.40 -3.81 -6.72
CA ASN A 143 16.16 -3.07 -5.47
C ASN A 143 15.16 -3.84 -4.60
N LEU A 144 15.37 -3.83 -3.30
CA LEU A 144 14.41 -4.34 -2.34
C LEU A 144 13.24 -3.34 -2.19
N ASP A 145 12.01 -3.81 -2.33
CA ASP A 145 10.81 -3.07 -2.00
C ASP A 145 10.16 -3.70 -0.76
N MET A 146 10.16 -2.98 0.35
CA MET A 146 9.70 -3.51 1.62
C MET A 146 8.81 -2.52 2.35
N LEU A 147 7.61 -2.98 2.72
CA LEU A 147 6.72 -2.29 3.65
C LEU A 147 6.29 -3.30 4.71
N THR A 148 6.57 -3.02 5.95
CA THR A 148 6.17 -3.89 7.07
C THR A 148 5.68 -3.04 8.21
N ASN A 149 4.61 -3.47 8.85
CA ASN A 149 4.17 -2.84 10.08
C ASN A 149 3.58 -3.84 11.06
N LEU A 150 3.82 -3.56 12.32
CA LEU A 150 3.19 -4.18 13.45
C LEU A 150 2.15 -3.21 13.99
N SER A 151 0.89 -3.61 14.04
CA SER A 151 -0.17 -2.82 14.66
C SER A 151 -0.56 -3.42 15.99
N ILE A 152 -0.61 -2.55 17.03
CA ILE A 152 -0.96 -2.93 18.39
C ILE A 152 -2.16 -2.09 18.81
N GLY A 153 -3.24 -2.76 19.23
CA GLY A 153 -4.43 -2.08 19.73
C GLY A 153 -5.73 -2.71 19.27
N ASN A 154 -6.78 -1.91 19.27
CA ASN A 154 -8.13 -2.30 18.87
C ASN A 154 -8.68 -1.37 17.78
N GLU A 155 -9.94 -1.55 17.39
CA GLU A 155 -10.58 -0.76 16.34
C GLU A 155 -10.69 0.74 16.65
N LYS A 156 -10.69 1.12 17.94
CA LYS A 156 -10.85 2.50 18.38
C LYS A 156 -9.51 3.21 18.60
N MET A 157 -8.51 2.45 19.05
CA MET A 157 -7.19 3.00 19.36
C MET A 157 -6.11 1.99 19.04
N TYR A 158 -5.12 2.40 18.24
CA TYR A 158 -4.00 1.55 17.86
C TYR A 158 -2.72 2.35 17.64
N GLY A 159 -1.60 1.69 17.81
CA GLY A 159 -0.26 2.14 17.44
C GLY A 159 0.27 1.32 16.26
N LEU A 160 1.13 1.93 15.47
CA LEU A 160 1.81 1.33 14.32
C LEU A 160 3.32 1.45 14.50
N PHE A 161 4.04 0.37 14.26
CA PHE A 161 5.51 0.32 14.29
C PHE A 161 6.02 -0.36 13.04
N GLY A 162 7.07 0.17 12.43
CA GLY A 162 7.71 -0.46 11.27
C GLY A 162 8.02 0.50 10.13
N ILE A 163 8.11 -0.06 8.94
CA ILE A 163 8.47 0.64 7.72
C ILE A 163 7.21 0.76 6.88
N TYR A 164 6.65 1.96 6.80
CA TYR A 164 5.40 2.19 6.08
C TYR A 164 5.22 3.67 5.73
N LYS A 165 4.32 3.93 4.80
CA LYS A 165 3.87 5.30 4.52
C LYS A 165 2.80 5.72 5.50
N VAL A 166 3.01 6.82 6.18
CA VAL A 166 2.05 7.40 7.11
C VAL A 166 1.21 8.46 6.41
N GLY A 167 -0.08 8.41 6.62
CA GLY A 167 -0.99 9.50 6.28
C GLY A 167 -1.87 9.85 7.48
N TYR A 168 -1.97 11.11 7.81
CA TYR A 168 -2.83 11.60 8.87
C TYR A 168 -3.69 12.77 8.39
N GLY A 169 -4.98 12.69 8.62
CA GLY A 169 -5.93 13.72 8.26
C GLY A 169 -7.03 13.25 7.28
N PRO A 170 -7.99 14.12 6.98
CA PRO A 170 -9.17 13.77 6.20
C PRO A 170 -8.89 13.61 4.69
N PHE A 171 -7.75 14.09 4.21
CA PHE A 171 -7.42 14.05 2.79
C PHE A 171 -6.65 12.79 2.41
N ILE A 172 -7.06 12.19 1.28
CA ILE A 172 -6.44 10.99 0.72
C ILE A 172 -5.42 11.46 -0.32
N GLY A 173 -4.15 11.16 -0.10
CA GLY A 173 -3.08 11.62 -0.99
C GLY A 173 -2.22 12.69 -0.33
N ASP A 174 -2.77 13.87 -0.08
CA ASP A 174 -2.08 14.94 0.62
C ASP A 174 -2.64 15.13 2.02
N SER A 175 -1.88 14.71 3.01
CA SER A 175 -2.21 14.90 4.40
C SER A 175 -1.84 16.31 4.85
N VAL A 176 -2.70 16.95 5.62
CA VAL A 176 -2.44 18.29 6.18
C VAL A 176 -1.27 18.28 7.16
N MET A 177 -1.03 17.17 7.86
CA MET A 177 -0.01 17.07 8.90
C MET A 177 1.14 16.13 8.53
N LEU A 178 0.84 15.03 7.83
CA LEU A 178 1.83 14.05 7.39
C LEU A 178 1.54 13.64 5.97
N ASN A 179 2.47 13.92 5.07
CA ASN A 179 2.36 13.53 3.68
C ASN A 179 2.68 12.05 3.50
N GLY A 180 1.70 11.27 3.00
CA GLY A 180 1.86 9.85 2.72
C GLY A 180 2.83 9.52 1.57
N SER A 181 3.39 10.51 0.89
CA SER A 181 4.38 10.31 -0.17
C SER A 181 5.78 9.98 0.35
N GLN A 182 6.06 10.28 1.61
CA GLN A 182 7.35 10.01 2.24
C GLN A 182 7.30 8.72 3.07
N PHE A 183 8.42 8.00 3.09
CA PHE A 183 8.60 6.88 4.00
C PHE A 183 9.00 7.37 5.38
N HIS A 184 8.39 6.81 6.39
CA HIS A 184 8.76 7.03 7.78
C HIS A 184 9.10 5.67 8.41
N SER A 185 10.19 5.63 9.14
CA SER A 185 10.53 4.52 10.04
C SER A 185 10.10 4.93 11.46
N GLY A 186 9.33 4.12 12.09
CA GLY A 186 8.91 4.28 13.49
C GLY A 186 9.39 3.14 14.35
#